data_fe2f0c8835d3d56df5749977c898846e
#
_entry.id   fe2f0c8835d3d56df5749977c898846e
#
_cell.length_a   1.000
_cell.length_b   1.000
_cell.length_c   1.000
_cell.angle_alpha   90.00
_cell.angle_beta   90.00
_cell.angle_gamma   90.00
#
_symmetry.space_group_name_H-M   'P 1'
#
loop_
_entity.id
_entity.type
_entity.pdbx_description
1 polymer ?
#
loop_
_entity_poly.entity_id
_entity_poly.type
_entity_poly.pdbx_seq_one_letter_code
_entity_poly.pdbx_strand_id
1 'polypeptide(L)'
;MAVKLYRIAWQRYSAHIRTADAALVAQLGRFLDLKPGIEETEPPGAVENLITIEESDGAYRIATSDWQLRAGNRGQLLFAALEAVGQIFVYEFSGAIFHAGAFLRGNSATLFFGAPQSGKSTLGFSAWRRGLPLIGDDRVVLMDEGRRVRPFPKCVKLRLPVG
;
A
#
# COMPACT_ATOMS: atom_id res chain seq x y z
N MET A 1 -7.35 -24.83 -3.04
CA MET A 1 -6.33 -24.26 -3.99
C MET A 1 -4.96 -24.36 -3.35
N ALA A 2 -3.90 -24.51 -4.16
CA ALA A 2 -2.54 -24.60 -3.61
C ALA A 2 -2.09 -23.21 -3.11
N VAL A 3 -1.41 -23.19 -1.97
CA VAL A 3 -0.74 -21.99 -1.45
C VAL A 3 0.46 -21.66 -2.35
N LYS A 4 0.61 -20.41 -2.70
CA LYS A 4 1.70 -19.91 -3.54
C LYS A 4 2.36 -18.71 -2.90
N LEU A 5 3.59 -18.45 -3.27
CA LEU A 5 4.33 -17.27 -2.93
C LEU A 5 4.23 -16.25 -4.07
N TYR A 6 3.83 -15.03 -3.75
CA TYR A 6 3.73 -13.91 -4.69
C TYR A 6 4.66 -12.81 -4.25
N ARG A 7 5.27 -12.11 -5.22
CA ARG A 7 6.11 -10.95 -4.99
C ARG A 7 5.41 -9.70 -5.50
N ILE A 8 5.30 -8.68 -4.65
CA ILE A 8 4.89 -7.33 -5.03
C ILE A 8 6.11 -6.43 -4.88
N ALA A 9 6.56 -5.83 -5.99
CA ALA A 9 7.76 -5.01 -6.01
C ALA A 9 7.43 -3.54 -6.26
N TRP A 10 8.09 -2.65 -5.51
CA TRP A 10 8.08 -1.22 -5.69
C TRP A 10 9.51 -0.70 -5.70
N GLN A 11 9.96 -0.18 -6.84
CA GLN A 11 11.36 0.17 -7.07
C GLN A 11 12.29 -1.05 -6.81
N ARG A 12 13.24 -0.93 -5.89
CA ARG A 12 14.14 -2.02 -5.47
C ARG A 12 13.60 -2.85 -4.30
N TYR A 13 12.48 -2.44 -3.72
CA TYR A 13 11.89 -3.09 -2.54
C TYR A 13 10.84 -4.12 -2.94
N SER A 14 10.67 -5.14 -2.13
CA SER A 14 9.64 -6.14 -2.37
C SER A 14 8.98 -6.62 -1.07
N ALA A 15 7.70 -6.91 -1.16
CA ALA A 15 6.94 -7.64 -0.17
C ALA A 15 6.55 -9.00 -0.76
N HIS A 16 6.60 -10.04 0.05
CA HIS A 16 6.20 -11.39 -0.34
C HIS A 16 4.88 -11.76 0.33
N ILE A 17 3.97 -12.37 -0.41
CA ILE A 17 2.65 -12.77 0.08
C ILE A 17 2.49 -14.27 -0.16
N ARG A 18 2.36 -15.04 0.91
CA ARG A 18 2.06 -16.46 0.87
C ARG A 18 0.57 -16.66 1.07
N THR A 19 -0.13 -17.11 0.05
CA THR A 19 -1.59 -17.31 0.08
C THR A 19 -2.07 -18.27 -1.00
N ALA A 20 -3.24 -18.87 -0.80
CA ALA A 20 -3.99 -19.57 -1.84
C ALA A 20 -4.89 -18.63 -2.68
N ASP A 21 -5.09 -17.38 -2.25
CA ASP A 21 -6.00 -16.41 -2.88
C ASP A 21 -5.27 -15.52 -3.90
N ALA A 22 -5.12 -16.04 -5.11
CA ALA A 22 -4.54 -15.28 -6.24
C ALA A 22 -5.36 -14.03 -6.61
N ALA A 23 -6.68 -14.07 -6.41
CA ALA A 23 -7.55 -12.94 -6.72
C ALA A 23 -7.32 -11.77 -5.76
N LEU A 24 -7.04 -12.04 -4.49
CA LEU A 24 -6.64 -11.03 -3.51
C LEU A 24 -5.33 -10.36 -3.94
N VAL A 25 -4.33 -11.15 -4.34
CA VAL A 25 -3.03 -10.60 -4.77
C VAL A 25 -3.15 -9.73 -6.01
N ALA A 26 -3.93 -10.16 -7.00
CA ALA A 26 -4.23 -9.35 -8.18
C ALA A 26 -4.97 -8.03 -7.81
N GLN A 27 -5.85 -8.09 -6.82
CA GLN A 27 -6.56 -6.91 -6.33
C GLN A 27 -5.62 -5.95 -5.58
N LEU A 28 -4.71 -6.47 -4.74
CA LEU A 28 -3.66 -5.68 -4.08
C LEU A 28 -2.79 -4.96 -5.11
N GLY A 29 -2.34 -5.67 -6.15
CA GLY A 29 -1.55 -5.09 -7.25
C GLY A 29 -2.26 -3.91 -7.91
N ARG A 30 -3.56 -4.04 -8.19
CA ARG A 30 -4.36 -2.94 -8.77
C ARG A 30 -4.48 -1.74 -7.84
N PHE A 31 -4.70 -1.96 -6.55
CA PHE A 31 -4.81 -0.86 -5.57
C PHE A 31 -3.49 -0.14 -5.31
N LEU A 32 -2.38 -0.84 -5.47
CA LEU A 32 -1.03 -0.28 -5.30
C LEU A 32 -0.45 0.26 -6.61
N ASP A 33 -1.13 0.05 -7.74
CA ASP A 33 -0.62 0.29 -9.10
C ASP A 33 0.70 -0.46 -9.37
N LEU A 34 0.77 -1.70 -8.89
CA LEU A 34 1.93 -2.59 -9.01
C LEU A 34 1.51 -3.92 -9.64
N LYS A 35 2.42 -4.56 -10.36
CA LYS A 35 2.18 -5.89 -10.93
C LYS A 35 2.75 -6.96 -9.99
N PRO A 36 1.91 -7.82 -9.39
CA PRO A 36 2.39 -8.96 -8.63
C PRO A 36 3.04 -9.98 -9.57
N GLY A 37 4.19 -10.50 -9.19
CA GLY A 37 4.80 -11.69 -9.78
C GLY A 37 4.49 -12.93 -8.95
N ILE A 38 4.55 -14.11 -9.57
CA ILE A 38 4.52 -15.39 -8.85
C ILE A 38 5.97 -15.84 -8.72
N GLU A 39 6.40 -16.12 -7.49
CA GLU A 39 7.65 -16.83 -7.27
C GLU A 39 7.41 -18.32 -7.54
N GLU A 40 8.09 -18.88 -8.55
CA GLU A 40 7.91 -20.28 -8.95
C GLU A 40 8.48 -21.25 -7.92
N THR A 41 9.49 -20.83 -7.18
CA THR A 41 10.12 -21.61 -6.10
C THR A 41 10.30 -20.72 -4.87
N GLU A 42 10.00 -21.27 -3.69
CA GLU A 42 10.38 -20.57 -2.46
C GLU A 42 11.92 -20.46 -2.41
N PRO A 43 12.46 -19.25 -2.19
CA PRO A 43 13.89 -19.08 -2.05
C PRO A 43 14.40 -19.94 -0.88
N PRO A 44 15.59 -20.54 -0.98
CA PRO A 44 16.16 -21.28 0.12
C PRO A 44 16.44 -20.34 1.31
N GLY A 45 15.82 -20.61 2.44
CA GLY A 45 15.97 -19.81 3.66
C GLY A 45 14.69 -19.06 4.06
N ALA A 46 14.82 -18.19 5.07
CA ALA A 46 13.72 -17.36 5.52
C ALA A 46 13.38 -16.30 4.45
N VAL A 47 12.12 -16.22 4.06
CA VAL A 47 11.64 -15.17 3.15
C VAL A 47 11.50 -13.89 3.96
N GLU A 48 12.31 -12.89 3.62
CA GLU A 48 12.19 -11.55 4.23
C GLU A 48 10.90 -10.86 3.76
N ASN A 49 10.35 -9.98 4.59
CA ASN A 49 9.16 -9.20 4.26
C ASN A 49 7.96 -10.06 3.85
N LEU A 50 7.78 -11.19 4.55
CA LEU A 50 6.72 -12.15 4.29
C LEU A 50 5.42 -11.78 5.00
N ILE A 51 4.34 -11.75 4.22
CA ILE A 51 2.96 -11.68 4.69
C ILE A 51 2.32 -13.04 4.42
N THR A 52 1.88 -13.73 5.44
CA THR A 52 1.12 -14.98 5.31
C THR A 52 -0.36 -14.68 5.46
N ILE A 53 -1.18 -15.17 4.53
CA ILE A 53 -2.63 -15.02 4.54
C ILE A 53 -3.27 -16.39 4.42
N GLU A 54 -4.01 -16.76 5.46
CA GLU A 54 -4.70 -18.04 5.59
C GLU A 54 -6.20 -17.80 5.81
N GLU A 55 -7.02 -18.68 5.25
CA GLU A 55 -8.46 -18.71 5.50
C GLU A 55 -8.78 -19.93 6.35
N SER A 56 -9.50 -19.71 7.46
CA SER A 56 -9.99 -20.75 8.35
C SER A 56 -11.34 -20.33 8.94
N ASP A 57 -12.32 -21.24 8.91
CA ASP A 57 -13.63 -21.07 9.54
C ASP A 57 -14.36 -19.77 9.11
N GLY A 58 -14.25 -19.41 7.82
CA GLY A 58 -14.89 -18.21 7.28
C GLY A 58 -14.27 -16.89 7.73
N ALA A 59 -13.09 -16.93 8.35
CA ALA A 59 -12.29 -15.78 8.71
C ALA A 59 -10.90 -15.88 8.12
N TYR A 60 -10.20 -14.75 8.03
CA TYR A 60 -8.86 -14.67 7.48
C TYR A 60 -7.86 -14.31 8.59
N ARG A 61 -6.73 -14.98 8.57
CA ARG A 61 -5.57 -14.64 9.40
C ARG A 61 -4.51 -14.02 8.51
N ILE A 62 -4.00 -12.87 8.90
CA ILE A 62 -2.88 -12.19 8.26
C ILE A 62 -1.76 -12.12 9.29
N ALA A 63 -0.57 -12.55 8.91
CA ALA A 63 0.59 -12.53 9.80
C ALA A 63 1.84 -12.02 9.05
N THR A 64 2.65 -11.25 9.76
CA THR A 64 4.04 -10.90 9.40
C THR A 64 4.97 -11.45 10.49
N SER A 65 6.26 -11.13 10.44
CA SER A 65 7.20 -11.43 11.53
C SER A 65 6.79 -10.81 12.88
N ASP A 66 6.18 -9.62 12.83
CA ASP A 66 6.04 -8.75 14.00
C ASP A 66 4.62 -8.68 14.57
N TRP A 67 3.63 -9.00 13.76
CA TRP A 67 2.23 -8.92 14.17
C TRP A 67 1.33 -9.89 13.39
N GLN A 68 0.16 -10.11 13.98
CA GLN A 68 -0.93 -10.86 13.33
C GLN A 68 -2.27 -10.15 13.53
N LEU A 69 -3.17 -10.31 12.57
CA LEU A 69 -4.52 -9.78 12.59
C LEU A 69 -5.50 -10.84 12.10
N ARG A 70 -6.73 -10.80 12.63
CA ARG A 70 -7.87 -11.58 12.13
C ARG A 70 -8.85 -10.65 11.42
N ALA A 71 -9.22 -10.97 10.18
CA ALA A 71 -10.21 -10.26 9.40
C ALA A 71 -11.47 -11.12 9.25
N GLY A 72 -12.63 -10.55 9.59
CA GLY A 72 -13.91 -11.27 9.55
C GLY A 72 -14.56 -11.26 8.16
N ASN A 73 -14.04 -10.50 7.22
CA ASN A 73 -14.54 -10.43 5.85
C ASN A 73 -13.47 -9.99 4.87
N ARG A 74 -13.78 -10.15 3.56
CA ARG A 74 -12.83 -9.85 2.49
C ARG A 74 -12.42 -8.37 2.39
N GLY A 75 -13.29 -7.44 2.76
CA GLY A 75 -12.96 -6.00 2.76
C GLY A 75 -11.93 -5.67 3.84
N GLN A 76 -12.10 -6.21 5.05
CA GLN A 76 -11.12 -6.08 6.13
C GLN A 76 -9.80 -6.76 5.78
N LEU A 77 -9.84 -7.94 5.15
CA LEU A 77 -8.67 -8.65 4.66
C LEU A 77 -7.88 -7.78 3.67
N LEU A 78 -8.54 -7.27 2.64
CA LEU A 78 -7.90 -6.43 1.63
C LEU A 78 -7.26 -5.20 2.25
N PHE A 79 -7.98 -4.52 3.15
CA PHE A 79 -7.47 -3.35 3.85
C PHE A 79 -6.22 -3.68 4.68
N ALA A 80 -6.26 -4.75 5.47
CA ALA A 80 -5.13 -5.17 6.30
C ALA A 80 -3.91 -5.60 5.46
N ALA A 81 -4.13 -6.30 4.35
CA ALA A 81 -3.06 -6.68 3.44
C ALA A 81 -2.42 -5.47 2.73
N LEU A 82 -3.21 -4.46 2.34
CA LEU A 82 -2.71 -3.19 1.81
C LEU A 82 -1.84 -2.45 2.83
N GLU A 83 -2.27 -2.39 4.09
CA GLU A 83 -1.50 -1.77 5.17
C GLU A 83 -0.20 -2.54 5.43
N ALA A 84 -0.24 -3.89 5.43
CA ALA A 84 0.93 -4.73 5.63
C ALA A 84 2.00 -4.48 4.56
N VAL A 85 1.62 -4.53 3.29
CA VAL A 85 2.53 -4.23 2.16
C VAL A 85 3.07 -2.80 2.28
N GLY A 86 2.20 -1.84 2.58
CA GLY A 86 2.59 -0.45 2.76
C GLY A 86 3.58 -0.24 3.91
N GLN A 87 3.44 -0.96 5.02
CA GLN A 87 4.37 -0.90 6.14
C GLN A 87 5.74 -1.46 5.78
N ILE A 88 5.80 -2.60 5.09
CA ILE A 88 7.06 -3.17 4.59
C ILE A 88 7.80 -2.13 3.75
N PHE A 89 7.13 -1.50 2.79
CA PHE A 89 7.77 -0.48 1.97
C PHE A 89 8.22 0.75 2.77
N VAL A 90 7.51 1.12 3.85
CA VAL A 90 7.93 2.22 4.74
C VAL A 90 9.20 1.86 5.49
N TYR A 91 9.29 0.63 6.03
CA TYR A 91 10.45 0.20 6.79
C TYR A 91 11.69 0.00 5.92
N GLU A 92 11.51 -0.54 4.74
CA GLU A 92 12.60 -0.79 3.79
C GLU A 92 13.12 0.50 3.13
N PHE A 93 12.27 1.53 3.02
CA PHE A 93 12.62 2.73 2.30
C PHE A 93 13.61 3.61 3.06
N SER A 94 14.79 3.82 2.49
CA SER A 94 15.88 4.59 3.10
C SER A 94 15.78 6.11 2.93
N GLY A 95 14.73 6.62 2.29
CA GLY A 95 14.49 8.05 2.09
C GLY A 95 13.48 8.63 3.08
N ALA A 96 13.09 9.88 2.86
CA ALA A 96 12.09 10.54 3.69
C ALA A 96 10.67 10.26 3.17
N ILE A 97 9.82 9.69 4.03
CA ILE A 97 8.40 9.51 3.79
C ILE A 97 7.64 10.45 4.69
N PHE A 98 6.71 11.20 4.10
CA PHE A 98 5.86 12.14 4.82
C PHE A 98 4.41 11.66 4.83
N HIS A 99 3.77 11.74 5.99
CA HIS A 99 2.32 11.62 6.09
C HIS A 99 1.67 12.91 5.59
N ALA A 100 1.58 13.04 4.29
CA ALA A 100 1.11 14.22 3.60
C ALA A 100 0.33 13.84 2.34
N GLY A 101 -0.55 14.74 1.91
CA GLY A 101 -1.03 14.71 0.55
C GLY A 101 -0.16 15.59 -0.35
N ALA A 102 -0.21 15.33 -1.66
CA ALA A 102 0.49 16.16 -2.64
C ALA A 102 -0.20 16.15 -4.00
N PHE A 103 -0.17 17.29 -4.68
CA PHE A 103 -0.60 17.42 -6.07
C PHE A 103 0.43 18.20 -6.89
N LEU A 104 0.41 18.00 -8.21
CA LEU A 104 1.25 18.74 -9.14
C LEU A 104 0.58 20.03 -9.57
N ARG A 105 1.38 21.10 -9.63
CA ARG A 105 1.03 22.37 -10.26
C ARG A 105 2.18 22.78 -11.18
N GLY A 106 2.00 22.59 -12.47
CA GLY A 106 3.11 22.71 -13.42
C GLY A 106 4.20 21.69 -13.09
N ASN A 107 5.45 22.14 -12.95
CA ASN A 107 6.60 21.30 -12.60
C ASN A 107 6.86 21.24 -11.08
N SER A 108 5.97 21.79 -10.26
CA SER A 108 6.16 21.84 -8.81
C SER A 108 5.14 20.96 -8.10
N ALA A 109 5.58 20.22 -7.09
CA ALA A 109 4.70 19.50 -6.18
C ALA A 109 4.33 20.41 -5.00
N THR A 110 3.04 20.48 -4.71
CA THR A 110 2.55 21.13 -3.48
C THR A 110 2.19 20.04 -2.49
N LEU A 111 2.89 20.01 -1.34
CA LEU A 111 2.61 19.12 -0.23
C LEU A 111 1.69 19.82 0.76
N PHE A 112 0.73 19.08 1.31
CA PHE A 112 -0.15 19.58 2.36
C PHE A 112 -0.17 18.61 3.53
N PHE A 113 0.07 19.17 4.70
CA PHE A 113 0.14 18.47 5.97
C PHE A 113 -1.09 18.77 6.82
N GLY A 114 -1.33 17.96 7.83
CA GLY A 114 -2.40 18.21 8.79
C GLY A 114 -2.67 16.98 9.66
N ALA A 115 -3.34 17.20 10.77
CA ALA A 115 -3.75 16.15 11.69
C ALA A 115 -4.68 15.12 10.99
N PRO A 116 -4.87 13.93 11.53
CA PRO A 116 -5.95 13.04 11.10
C PRO A 116 -7.29 13.78 11.06
N GLN A 117 -8.08 13.53 10.01
CA GLN A 117 -9.39 14.15 9.78
C GLN A 117 -9.38 15.67 9.49
N SER A 118 -8.22 16.30 9.28
CA SER A 118 -8.11 17.73 8.92
C SER A 118 -8.56 18.07 7.49
N GLY A 119 -9.06 17.09 6.73
CA GLY A 119 -9.53 17.30 5.36
C GLY A 119 -8.47 17.12 4.27
N LYS A 120 -7.30 16.54 4.56
CA LYS A 120 -6.24 16.29 3.56
C LYS A 120 -6.75 15.57 2.32
N SER A 121 -7.41 14.41 2.50
CA SER A 121 -7.94 13.64 1.37
C SER A 121 -9.03 14.40 0.62
N THR A 122 -9.84 15.21 1.30
CA THR A 122 -10.85 16.08 0.68
C THR A 122 -10.19 17.15 -0.18
N LEU A 123 -9.12 17.78 0.32
CA LEU A 123 -8.35 18.77 -0.44
C LEU A 123 -7.70 18.14 -1.68
N GLY A 124 -7.06 16.97 -1.52
CA GLY A 124 -6.45 16.23 -2.62
C GLY A 124 -7.48 15.87 -3.70
N PHE A 125 -8.64 15.37 -3.29
CA PHE A 125 -9.73 15.04 -4.20
C PHE A 125 -10.29 16.29 -4.90
N SER A 126 -10.45 17.40 -4.20
CA SER A 126 -10.89 18.68 -4.78
C SER A 126 -9.89 19.23 -5.79
N ALA A 127 -8.59 19.12 -5.52
CA ALA A 127 -7.54 19.49 -6.45
C ALA A 127 -7.57 18.61 -7.71
N TRP A 128 -7.70 17.29 -7.54
CA TRP A 128 -7.82 16.35 -8.64
C TRP A 128 -9.05 16.64 -9.53
N ARG A 129 -10.22 16.92 -8.95
CA ARG A 129 -11.42 17.30 -9.69
C ARG A 129 -11.27 18.60 -10.49
N ARG A 130 -10.34 19.46 -10.11
CA ARG A 130 -9.98 20.69 -10.83
C ARG A 130 -8.86 20.50 -11.84
N GLY A 131 -8.49 19.24 -12.13
CA GLY A 131 -7.49 18.89 -13.13
C GLY A 131 -6.03 18.94 -12.63
N LEU A 132 -5.79 19.09 -11.33
CA LEU A 132 -4.45 18.99 -10.76
C LEU A 132 -4.13 17.52 -10.50
N PRO A 133 -3.05 16.96 -11.11
CA PRO A 133 -2.70 15.57 -10.88
C PRO A 133 -2.37 15.31 -9.41
N LEU A 134 -3.04 14.34 -8.80
CA LEU A 134 -2.78 13.91 -7.43
C LEU A 134 -1.56 12.99 -7.42
N ILE A 135 -0.56 13.30 -6.57
CA ILE A 135 0.62 12.45 -6.32
C ILE A 135 0.30 11.44 -5.20
N GLY A 136 -0.38 11.87 -4.16
CA GLY A 136 -0.75 11.04 -3.02
C GLY A 136 -1.65 11.81 -2.04
N ASP A 137 -2.38 11.09 -1.19
CA ASP A 137 -3.29 11.69 -0.21
C ASP A 137 -2.95 11.36 1.25
N ASP A 138 -2.03 10.40 1.46
CA ASP A 138 -1.67 9.89 2.78
C ASP A 138 -0.15 9.78 2.99
N ARG A 139 0.57 9.34 1.98
CA ARG A 139 2.03 9.23 2.02
C ARG A 139 2.65 9.70 0.72
N VAL A 140 3.71 10.47 0.85
CA VAL A 140 4.55 10.90 -0.26
C VAL A 140 6.02 10.71 0.08
N VAL A 141 6.81 10.44 -0.94
CA VAL A 141 8.23 10.18 -0.81
C VAL A 141 9.01 11.38 -1.31
N LEU A 142 9.93 11.89 -0.49
CA LEU A 142 10.92 12.87 -0.91
C LEU A 142 12.22 12.16 -1.27
N MET A 143 12.72 12.48 -2.45
CA MET A 143 13.98 11.97 -3.00
C MET A 143 14.92 13.12 -3.33
N ASP A 144 16.19 12.78 -3.56
CA ASP A 144 17.19 13.73 -4.03
C ASP A 144 17.24 14.99 -3.16
N GLU A 145 17.43 14.81 -1.86
CA GLU A 145 17.50 15.91 -0.87
C GLU A 145 16.28 16.86 -0.91
N GLY A 146 15.09 16.29 -1.19
CA GLY A 146 13.86 17.06 -1.23
C GLY A 146 13.53 17.71 -2.58
N ARG A 147 14.34 17.47 -3.61
CA ARG A 147 14.12 18.06 -4.95
C ARG A 147 13.05 17.36 -5.77
N ARG A 148 12.74 16.09 -5.45
CA ARG A 148 11.70 15.30 -6.14
C ARG A 148 10.70 14.72 -5.16
N VAL A 149 9.44 14.75 -5.56
CA VAL A 149 8.34 14.08 -4.87
C VAL A 149 7.85 12.92 -5.72
N ARG A 150 7.68 11.76 -5.10
CA ARG A 150 7.08 10.58 -5.75
C ARG A 150 5.86 10.09 -4.99
N PRO A 151 4.90 9.47 -5.68
CA PRO A 151 3.81 8.79 -5.02
C PRO A 151 4.37 7.61 -4.23
N PHE A 152 3.81 7.39 -3.04
CA PHE A 152 3.93 6.12 -2.33
C PHE A 152 2.88 5.16 -2.91
N PRO A 153 3.19 3.86 -3.10
CA PRO A 153 2.21 2.91 -3.65
C PRO A 153 1.09 2.67 -2.65
N LYS A 154 0.05 3.46 -2.79
CA LYS A 154 -1.16 3.39 -1.96
C LYS A 154 -2.31 4.07 -2.69
N CYS A 155 -3.46 3.41 -2.71
CA CYS A 155 -4.67 4.02 -3.27
C CYS A 155 -5.19 5.17 -2.40
N VAL A 156 -5.84 6.13 -3.04
CA VAL A 156 -6.59 7.19 -2.37
C VAL A 156 -7.76 6.58 -1.58
N LYS A 157 -7.86 6.91 -0.31
CA LYS A 157 -8.96 6.45 0.56
C LYS A 157 -10.00 7.56 0.71
N LEU A 158 -11.13 7.39 0.08
CA LEU A 158 -12.30 8.26 0.31
C LEU A 158 -13.16 7.65 1.42
N ARG A 159 -13.38 8.39 2.48
CA ARG A 159 -14.40 8.06 3.48
C ARG A 159 -15.72 8.64 2.99
N LEU A 160 -16.63 7.76 2.61
CA LEU A 160 -18.00 8.17 2.33
C LEU A 160 -18.70 8.42 3.68
N PRO A 161 -19.57 9.44 3.79
CA PRO A 161 -20.41 9.60 4.95
C PRO A 161 -21.25 8.31 5.11
N VAL A 162 -21.25 7.78 6.31
CA VAL A 162 -22.16 6.68 6.67
C VAL A 162 -23.52 7.35 6.84
N GLY A 163 -24.42 7.07 5.90
CA GLY A 163 -25.82 7.52 5.97
C GLY A 163 -26.57 6.86 7.12
#